data_fc47c6dc2be23e127b796975f72e0f73
#
_entry.id   fc47c6dc2be23e127b796975f72e0f73
#
_cell.length_a   1.000
_cell.length_b   1.000
_cell.length_c   1.000
_cell.angle_alpha   90.00
_cell.angle_beta   90.00
_cell.angle_gamma   90.00
#
_symmetry.space_group_name_H-M   'P 1'
#
loop_
_entity.id
_entity.type
_entity.pdbx_description
1 polymer ?
#
loop_
_entity_poly.entity_id
_entity_poly.type
_entity_poly.pdbx_seq_one_letter_code
_entity_poly.pdbx_strand_id
1 'polypeptide(L)'
;MFRQLVFPLRDSGSLRIEMDYAEETATIYRKQLYEFKDIDVILLEGIYLLKRQYQTYYDLSFWIDCTFETALERALARGQESLPPEATIKAYRTIYFPAQEVHFAENEAKRAASAIITNDPRLES
;
A
#
# COMPACT_ATOMS: atom_id res chain seq x y z
N MET A 1 -7.74 9.20 -5.11
CA MET A 1 -7.88 7.80 -5.57
C MET A 1 -9.32 7.31 -5.43
N PHE A 2 -9.92 7.19 -4.24
CA PHE A 2 -11.26 6.60 -4.08
C PHE A 2 -12.33 7.27 -4.93
N ARG A 3 -12.49 8.59 -4.86
CA ARG A 3 -13.55 9.31 -5.60
C ARG A 3 -13.38 9.27 -7.12
N GLN A 4 -12.14 9.27 -7.61
CA GLN A 4 -11.86 9.38 -9.04
C GLN A 4 -11.71 8.02 -9.73
N LEU A 5 -11.35 6.98 -8.99
CA LEU A 5 -11.04 5.67 -9.53
C LEU A 5 -11.92 4.56 -8.92
N VAL A 6 -11.80 4.35 -7.61
CA VAL A 6 -12.38 3.17 -6.97
C VAL A 6 -13.91 3.19 -6.97
N PHE A 7 -14.52 4.30 -6.54
CA PHE A 7 -15.98 4.39 -6.49
C PHE A 7 -16.65 4.34 -7.88
N PRO A 8 -16.19 5.11 -8.88
CA PRO A 8 -16.74 4.99 -10.22
C PRO A 8 -16.58 3.60 -10.81
N LEU A 9 -15.43 2.96 -10.60
CA LEU A 9 -15.16 1.62 -11.10
C LEU A 9 -16.01 0.56 -10.40
N ARG A 10 -16.19 0.67 -9.08
CA ARG A 10 -17.08 -0.19 -8.30
C ARG A 10 -18.53 -0.09 -8.76
N ASP A 11 -18.99 1.11 -9.03
CA ASP A 11 -20.39 1.37 -9.35
C ASP A 11 -20.76 0.96 -10.80
N SER A 12 -19.82 1.03 -11.74
CA SER A 12 -20.07 0.72 -13.16
C SER A 12 -19.36 -0.51 -13.70
N GLY A 13 -18.33 -1.01 -13.00
CA GLY A 13 -17.47 -2.09 -13.49
C GLY A 13 -16.52 -1.68 -14.62
N SER A 14 -16.66 -0.48 -15.15
CA SER A 14 -15.83 0.01 -16.25
C SER A 14 -15.51 1.48 -16.07
N LEU A 15 -14.28 1.87 -16.40
CA LEU A 15 -13.81 3.25 -16.27
C LEU A 15 -12.70 3.53 -17.28
N ARG A 16 -12.75 4.71 -17.88
CA ARG A 16 -11.64 5.26 -18.65
C ARG A 16 -11.25 6.60 -18.04
N ILE A 17 -10.03 6.70 -17.54
CA ILE A 17 -9.55 7.87 -16.82
C ILE A 17 -8.11 8.19 -17.19
N GLU A 18 -7.81 9.47 -17.36
CA GLU A 18 -6.46 9.98 -17.52
C GLU A 18 -5.98 10.52 -16.17
N MET A 19 -4.85 10.02 -15.70
CA MET A 19 -4.26 10.41 -14.42
C MET A 19 -2.80 10.79 -14.59
N ASP A 20 -2.34 11.70 -13.76
CA ASP A 20 -0.93 12.01 -13.66
C ASP A 20 -0.18 10.83 -13.03
N TYR A 21 0.84 10.37 -13.73
CA TYR A 21 1.73 9.31 -13.28
C TYR A 21 3.14 9.87 -13.13
N ALA A 22 3.76 9.56 -12.01
CA ALA A 22 5.19 9.80 -11.78
C ALA A 22 5.84 8.52 -11.28
N GLU A 23 6.97 8.15 -11.87
CA GLU A 23 7.85 7.16 -11.26
C GLU A 23 8.44 7.73 -9.97
N GLU A 24 8.75 6.88 -8.98
CA GLU A 24 9.25 7.31 -7.67
C GLU A 24 10.45 8.27 -7.71
N THR A 25 11.25 8.20 -8.78
CA THR A 25 12.42 9.05 -9.00
C THR A 25 12.21 10.17 -10.01
N ALA A 26 11.01 10.30 -10.58
CA ALA A 26 10.76 11.26 -11.65
C ALA A 26 10.36 12.64 -11.08
N THR A 27 10.98 13.67 -11.63
CA THR A 27 10.61 15.08 -11.38
C THR A 27 9.51 15.59 -12.30
N ILE A 28 9.08 14.78 -13.27
CA ILE A 28 8.10 15.13 -14.30
C ILE A 28 6.92 14.15 -14.24
N TYR A 29 5.72 14.70 -14.08
CA TYR A 29 4.48 13.94 -14.21
C TYR A 29 4.15 13.71 -15.68
N ARG A 30 3.76 12.49 -16.01
CA ARG A 30 3.23 12.11 -17.32
C ARG A 30 1.77 11.75 -17.17
N LYS A 31 0.96 12.17 -18.14
CA LYS A 31 -0.43 11.72 -18.20
C LYS A 31 -0.48 10.29 -18.72
N GLN A 32 -1.18 9.44 -18.00
CA GLN A 32 -1.41 8.06 -18.39
C GLN A 32 -2.90 7.78 -18.44
N LEU A 33 -3.33 7.18 -19.54
CA LEU A 33 -4.70 6.72 -19.71
C LEU A 33 -4.83 5.33 -19.09
N TYR A 34 -5.78 5.19 -18.19
CA TYR A 34 -6.20 3.91 -17.63
C TYR A 34 -7.58 3.55 -18.16
N GLU A 35 -7.71 2.34 -18.66
CA GLU A 35 -8.97 1.81 -19.15
C GLU A 35 -9.26 0.46 -18.49
N PHE A 36 -10.39 0.39 -17.81
CA PHE A 36 -10.89 -0.80 -17.14
C PHE A 36 -12.23 -1.19 -17.75
N LYS A 37 -12.43 -2.48 -18.03
CA LYS A 37 -13.67 -3.02 -18.60
C LYS A 37 -14.08 -4.28 -17.86
N ASP A 38 -15.35 -4.37 -17.56
CA ASP A 38 -15.97 -5.57 -16.99
C ASP A 38 -15.23 -6.07 -15.74
N ILE A 39 -14.93 -5.15 -14.82
CA ILE A 39 -14.20 -5.43 -13.60
C ILE A 39 -15.16 -5.96 -12.53
N ASP A 40 -14.91 -7.16 -12.04
CA ASP A 40 -15.63 -7.80 -10.95
C ASP A 40 -14.97 -7.59 -9.59
N VAL A 41 -13.65 -7.43 -9.56
CA VAL A 41 -12.88 -7.30 -8.33
C VAL A 41 -11.86 -6.16 -8.45
N ILE A 42 -11.80 -5.32 -7.43
CA ILE A 42 -10.78 -4.29 -7.27
C ILE A 42 -9.87 -4.71 -6.13
N LEU A 43 -8.61 -4.97 -6.43
CA LEU A 43 -7.60 -5.24 -5.42
C LEU A 43 -6.74 -4.00 -5.21
N LEU A 44 -6.70 -3.52 -3.97
CA LEU A 44 -5.83 -2.43 -3.55
C LEU A 44 -4.75 -2.97 -2.61
N GLU A 45 -3.53 -2.53 -2.80
CA GLU A 45 -2.44 -2.81 -1.88
C GLU A 45 -1.78 -1.50 -1.43
N GLY A 46 -1.27 -1.47 -0.22
CA GLY A 46 -0.58 -0.32 0.33
C GLY A 46 -0.61 -0.27 1.85
N ILE A 47 0.35 0.45 2.41
CA ILE A 47 0.57 0.52 3.86
C ILE A 47 -0.55 1.32 4.57
N TYR A 48 -1.01 2.40 3.95
CA TYR A 48 -1.93 3.36 4.58
C TYR A 48 -3.40 3.16 4.20
N LEU A 49 -3.76 2.01 3.64
CA LEU A 49 -5.13 1.76 3.19
C LEU A 49 -6.14 1.63 4.33
N LEU A 50 -5.73 1.12 5.48
CA LEU A 50 -6.60 0.95 6.65
C LEU A 50 -6.67 2.18 7.58
N LYS A 51 -6.54 3.39 7.03
CA LYS A 51 -6.91 4.60 7.78
C LYS A 51 -8.39 4.56 8.15
N ARG A 52 -8.74 5.02 9.37
CA ARG A 52 -10.12 5.01 9.89
C ARG A 52 -11.16 5.48 8.89
N GLN A 53 -10.86 6.54 8.18
CA GLN A 53 -11.75 7.13 7.17
C GLN A 53 -11.99 6.24 5.94
N TYR A 54 -11.18 5.20 5.72
CA TYR A 54 -11.29 4.30 4.57
C TYR A 54 -11.74 2.89 4.93
N GLN A 55 -11.72 2.52 6.22
CA GLN A 55 -11.99 1.14 6.66
C GLN A 55 -13.35 0.61 6.21
N THR A 56 -14.35 1.48 6.09
CA THR A 56 -15.70 1.12 5.64
C THR A 56 -15.87 1.01 4.12
N TYR A 57 -14.84 1.34 3.36
CA TYR A 57 -14.89 1.32 1.90
C TYR A 57 -14.60 -0.06 1.29
N TYR A 58 -14.07 -0.96 2.08
CA TYR A 58 -13.65 -2.30 1.64
C TYR A 58 -14.71 -3.34 2.00
N ASP A 59 -14.99 -4.25 1.07
CA ASP A 59 -15.79 -5.44 1.36
C ASP A 59 -15.00 -6.45 2.18
N LEU A 60 -13.70 -6.58 1.87
CA LEU A 60 -12.73 -7.39 2.60
C LEU A 60 -11.41 -6.65 2.72
N SER A 61 -10.72 -6.86 3.82
CA SER A 61 -9.38 -6.33 4.03
C SER A 61 -8.51 -7.36 4.75
N PHE A 62 -7.25 -7.42 4.35
CA PHE A 62 -6.27 -8.33 4.93
C PHE A 62 -5.10 -7.53 5.51
N TRP A 63 -4.73 -7.88 6.73
CA TRP A 63 -3.46 -7.45 7.31
C TRP A 63 -2.41 -8.50 7.00
N ILE A 64 -1.34 -8.10 6.33
CA ILE A 64 -0.19 -8.97 6.11
C ILE A 64 0.78 -8.75 7.25
N ASP A 65 0.84 -9.73 8.15
CA ASP A 65 1.68 -9.64 9.34
C ASP A 65 3.14 -9.96 9.01
N CYS A 66 4.00 -9.00 9.28
CA CYS A 66 5.42 -9.06 8.98
C CYS A 66 6.19 -8.15 9.95
N THR A 67 7.31 -8.62 10.48
CA THR A 67 8.19 -7.80 11.31
C THR A 67 8.90 -6.72 10.49
N PHE A 68 9.31 -5.64 11.12
CA PHE A 68 10.08 -4.60 10.45
C PHE A 68 11.44 -5.11 9.96
N GLU A 69 12.05 -6.05 10.66
CA GLU A 69 13.30 -6.71 10.26
C GLU A 69 13.14 -7.44 8.93
N THR A 70 12.12 -8.28 8.82
CA THR A 70 11.83 -9.01 7.56
C THR A 70 11.42 -8.04 6.44
N ALA A 71 10.64 -7.01 6.74
CA ALA A 71 10.27 -5.99 5.77
C ALA A 71 11.50 -5.25 5.23
N LEU A 72 12.45 -4.89 6.10
CA LEU A 72 13.69 -4.22 5.71
C LEU A 72 14.58 -5.12 4.84
N GLU A 73 14.74 -6.38 5.22
CA GLU A 73 15.52 -7.36 4.42
C GLU A 73 14.94 -7.52 3.01
N ARG A 74 13.62 -7.62 2.91
CA ARG A 74 12.93 -7.70 1.62
C ARG A 74 13.05 -6.42 0.79
N ALA A 75 13.00 -5.26 1.42
CA ALA A 75 13.20 -3.98 0.76
C ALA A 75 14.62 -3.86 0.18
N LEU A 76 15.63 -4.23 0.96
CA LEU A 76 17.03 -4.27 0.49
C LEU A 76 17.23 -5.23 -0.67
N ALA A 77 16.63 -6.43 -0.59
CA ALA A 77 16.70 -7.43 -1.66
C ALA A 77 16.02 -6.95 -2.96
N ARG A 78 14.93 -6.19 -2.85
CA ARG A 78 14.22 -5.60 -3.99
C ARG A 78 14.99 -4.48 -4.67
N GLY A 79 15.69 -3.66 -3.90
CA GLY A 79 16.50 -2.54 -4.39
C GLY A 79 15.74 -1.47 -5.17
N GLN A 80 14.44 -1.28 -4.88
CA GLN A 80 13.58 -0.35 -5.63
C GLN A 80 13.76 1.12 -5.25
N GLU A 81 14.31 1.40 -4.08
CA GLU A 81 14.47 2.75 -3.55
C GLU A 81 15.58 3.57 -4.27
N SER A 82 16.31 2.96 -5.17
CA SER A 82 17.43 3.59 -5.90
C SER A 82 18.49 4.25 -4.99
N LEU A 83 18.58 3.79 -3.76
CA LEU A 83 19.50 4.29 -2.73
C LEU A 83 20.55 3.21 -2.40
N PRO A 84 21.74 3.61 -1.95
CA PRO A 84 22.69 2.68 -1.36
C PRO A 84 22.08 1.94 -0.15
N PRO A 85 22.48 0.69 0.14
CA PRO A 85 21.90 -0.09 1.23
C PRO A 85 21.88 0.64 2.59
N GLU A 86 22.94 1.33 2.96
CA GLU A 86 23.03 2.10 4.21
C GLU A 86 22.01 3.24 4.27
N ALA A 87 21.82 3.95 3.17
CA ALA A 87 20.83 5.02 3.09
C ALA A 87 19.41 4.47 3.15
N THR A 88 19.15 3.33 2.51
CA THR A 88 17.87 2.61 2.59
C THR A 88 17.58 2.19 4.03
N ILE A 89 18.51 1.55 4.72
CA ILE A 89 18.38 1.15 6.13
C ILE A 89 18.04 2.37 7.01
N LYS A 90 18.79 3.46 6.84
CA LYS A 90 18.56 4.69 7.59
C LYS A 90 17.16 5.26 7.35
N ALA A 91 16.72 5.33 6.09
CA ALA A 91 15.39 5.83 5.73
C ALA A 91 14.27 4.98 6.35
N TYR A 92 14.37 3.66 6.28
CA TYR A 92 13.39 2.75 6.88
C TYR A 92 13.31 2.91 8.40
N ARG A 93 14.44 2.95 9.08
CA ARG A 93 14.48 3.02 10.56
C ARG A 93 14.09 4.39 11.11
N THR A 94 14.40 5.48 10.42
CA THR A 94 14.20 6.84 10.93
C THR A 94 12.95 7.53 10.39
N ILE A 95 12.40 7.08 9.27
CA ILE A 95 11.26 7.73 8.60
C ILE A 95 10.10 6.75 8.44
N TYR A 96 10.30 5.68 7.71
CA TYR A 96 9.18 4.82 7.27
C TYR A 96 8.59 4.01 8.42
N PHE A 97 9.39 3.31 9.19
CA PHE A 97 8.89 2.49 10.30
C PHE A 97 8.25 3.33 11.40
N PRO A 98 8.84 4.44 11.88
CA PRO A 98 8.17 5.31 12.84
C PRO A 98 6.83 5.85 12.33
N ALA A 99 6.75 6.26 11.07
CA ALA A 99 5.51 6.72 10.48
C ALA A 99 4.45 5.62 10.39
N GLN A 100 4.86 4.40 10.08
CA GLN A 100 3.98 3.23 10.06
C GLN A 100 3.46 2.87 11.45
N GLU A 101 4.32 2.88 12.48
CA GLU A 101 3.94 2.62 13.87
C GLU A 101 2.85 3.59 14.35
N VAL A 102 3.03 4.89 14.08
CA VAL A 102 2.03 5.92 14.40
C VAL A 102 0.72 5.63 13.67
N HIS A 103 0.77 5.36 12.37
CA HIS A 103 -0.40 5.04 11.58
C HIS A 103 -1.14 3.81 12.11
N PHE A 104 -0.43 2.74 12.43
CA PHE A 104 -1.01 1.50 12.91
C PHE A 104 -1.69 1.67 14.26
N ALA A 105 -1.06 2.41 15.18
CA ALA A 105 -1.62 2.71 16.49
C ALA A 105 -2.85 3.63 16.41
N GLU A 106 -2.76 4.74 15.68
CA GLU A 106 -3.85 5.71 15.57
C GLU A 106 -5.09 5.16 14.88
N ASN A 107 -4.91 4.27 13.90
CA ASN A 107 -6.00 3.74 13.10
C ASN A 107 -6.43 2.32 13.53
N GLU A 108 -5.74 1.71 14.47
CA GLU A 108 -5.94 0.31 14.85
C GLU A 108 -6.01 -0.63 13.63
N ALA A 109 -5.11 -0.38 12.66
CA ALA A 109 -5.19 -0.93 11.31
C ALA A 109 -5.25 -2.46 11.28
N LYS A 110 -4.42 -3.14 12.09
CA LYS A 110 -4.41 -4.60 12.20
C LYS A 110 -5.74 -5.15 12.74
N ARG A 111 -6.32 -4.47 13.74
CA ARG A 111 -7.60 -4.86 14.34
C ARG A 111 -8.78 -4.64 13.39
N ALA A 112 -8.70 -3.61 12.55
CA ALA A 112 -9.73 -3.28 11.59
C ALA A 112 -9.78 -4.22 10.38
N ALA A 113 -8.72 -4.98 10.13
CA ALA A 113 -8.67 -5.93 9.02
C ALA A 113 -9.66 -7.10 9.23
N SER A 114 -10.25 -7.56 8.13
CA SER A 114 -11.16 -8.72 8.13
C SER A 114 -10.44 -10.01 8.49
N ALA A 115 -9.17 -10.15 8.11
CA ALA A 115 -8.32 -11.29 8.45
C ALA A 115 -6.85 -10.88 8.50
N ILE A 116 -6.05 -11.69 9.21
CA ILE A 116 -4.61 -11.54 9.33
C ILE A 116 -3.95 -12.71 8.61
N ILE A 117 -2.99 -12.39 7.75
CA ILE A 117 -2.17 -13.36 7.03
C ILE A 117 -0.73 -13.20 7.51
N THR A 118 -0.16 -14.22 8.12
CA THR A 118 1.25 -14.23 8.49
C THR A 118 2.11 -14.44 7.25
N ASN A 119 3.04 -13.54 7.02
CA ASN A 119 3.99 -13.61 5.92
C ASN A 119 5.40 -13.26 6.41
N ASP A 120 5.84 -14.00 7.44
CA ASP A 120 7.15 -13.78 8.06
C ASP A 120 7.62 -15.05 8.77
N PRO A 121 8.76 -15.63 8.35
CA PRO A 121 9.33 -16.80 9.03
C PRO A 121 9.64 -16.58 10.52
N ARG A 122 9.84 -15.33 10.94
CA ARG A 122 10.09 -14.97 12.34
C ARG A 122 8.84 -15.05 13.22
N LEU A 123 7.66 -15.06 12.61
CA LEU A 123 6.37 -15.17 13.29
C LEU A 123 5.78 -16.58 13.21
N GLU A 124 6.32 -17.43 12.35
CA GLU A 124 5.96 -18.84 12.26
C GLU A 124 6.68 -19.59 13.37
N SER A 125 5.94 -19.97 14.36
CA SER A 125 6.44 -20.82 15.47
C SER A 125 6.08 -22.27 15.27
#